data_20bf3e9d7affa1ac1134cdee401ff2e5
#
_entry.id   20bf3e9d7affa1ac1134cdee401ff2e5
#
_cell.length_a   1.000
_cell.length_b   1.000
_cell.length_c   1.000
_cell.angle_alpha   90.00
_cell.angle_beta   90.00
_cell.angle_gamma   90.00
#
_symmetry.space_group_name_H-M   'P 1'
#
loop_
_entity.id
_entity.type
_entity.pdbx_description
1 polymer ?
#
loop_
_entity_poly.entity_id
_entity_poly.type
_entity_poly.pdbx_seq_one_letter_code
_entity_poly.pdbx_strand_id
1 'polypeptide(L)'
;MKKQRRDQARPRGAAKERALGLLAVRWRSRAELDRRLRRAGFDPEEVGSAIEDLESAGLVDDARFARELVADRADRRLAGDRAVRYALRAKGVAEDVAAQAMEAAGDEAERALALARKRAGRLAPSEPEAAYRRLYGLVVRRGFGPSVAREACRQALREALPEAEEPD
;
A
#
# COMPACT_ATOMS: atom_id res chain seq x y z
N MET A 1 -14.23 -37.67 17.59
CA MET A 1 -13.28 -37.39 18.65
C MET A 1 -12.10 -36.53 18.18
N LYS A 2 -12.29 -35.21 17.93
CA LYS A 2 -11.22 -34.26 17.51
C LYS A 2 -11.37 -32.87 18.15
N LYS A 3 -11.87 -32.74 19.39
CA LYS A 3 -12.15 -31.43 20.03
C LYS A 3 -11.44 -31.20 21.39
N GLN A 4 -10.43 -31.99 21.73
CA GLN A 4 -9.77 -31.96 23.06
C GLN A 4 -8.29 -31.54 23.05
N ARG A 5 -7.79 -30.83 22.01
CA ARG A 5 -6.41 -30.32 21.97
C ARG A 5 -6.29 -28.78 22.10
N ARG A 6 -7.31 -28.09 22.62
CA ARG A 6 -7.30 -26.62 22.74
C ARG A 6 -7.06 -26.06 24.15
N ASP A 7 -6.85 -26.91 25.15
CA ASP A 7 -6.80 -26.47 26.53
C ASP A 7 -5.45 -26.74 27.21
N GLN A 8 -4.35 -26.70 26.49
CA GLN A 8 -3.06 -26.49 27.11
C GLN A 8 -2.87 -24.98 27.23
N ALA A 9 -3.01 -24.46 28.46
CA ALA A 9 -2.74 -23.06 28.76
C ALA A 9 -1.35 -22.69 28.21
N ARG A 10 -1.33 -21.81 27.22
CA ARG A 10 -0.08 -21.32 26.64
C ARG A 10 0.70 -20.58 27.74
N PRO A 11 2.04 -20.65 27.78
CA PRO A 11 2.82 -19.93 28.77
C PRO A 11 2.52 -18.41 28.66
N ARG A 12 2.51 -17.73 29.81
CA ARG A 12 2.35 -16.26 29.85
C ARG A 12 3.42 -15.61 28.98
N GLY A 13 3.03 -14.66 28.15
CA GLY A 13 3.93 -13.99 27.22
C GLY A 13 4.08 -14.64 25.84
N ALA A 14 3.45 -15.80 25.61
CA ALA A 14 3.53 -16.48 24.32
C ALA A 14 2.97 -15.63 23.14
N ALA A 15 1.96 -14.79 23.39
CA ALA A 15 1.47 -13.82 22.40
C ALA A 15 2.54 -12.78 22.04
N LYS A 16 3.27 -12.28 23.04
CA LYS A 16 4.37 -11.31 22.85
C LYS A 16 5.53 -11.92 22.06
N GLU A 17 5.96 -13.13 22.41
CA GLU A 17 6.99 -13.86 21.65
C GLU A 17 6.56 -14.08 20.18
N ARG A 18 5.31 -14.47 19.99
CA ARG A 18 4.76 -14.65 18.65
C ARG A 18 4.73 -13.34 17.86
N ALA A 19 4.36 -12.22 18.50
CA ALA A 19 4.36 -10.89 17.89
C ALA A 19 5.78 -10.44 17.53
N LEU A 20 6.76 -10.63 18.41
CA LEU A 20 8.17 -10.36 18.13
C LEU A 20 8.68 -11.14 16.91
N GLY A 21 8.35 -12.42 16.82
CA GLY A 21 8.68 -13.22 15.63
C GLY A 21 8.03 -12.71 14.35
N LEU A 22 6.82 -12.13 14.43
CA LEU A 22 6.17 -11.49 13.28
C LEU A 22 6.82 -10.16 12.91
N LEU A 23 7.25 -9.37 13.86
CA LEU A 23 7.92 -8.08 13.67
C LEU A 23 9.36 -8.25 13.17
N ALA A 24 10.05 -9.30 13.54
CA ALA A 24 11.38 -9.61 13.05
C ALA A 24 11.44 -9.81 11.53
N VAL A 25 10.32 -10.17 10.89
CA VAL A 25 10.24 -10.36 9.45
C VAL A 25 9.98 -9.03 8.72
N ARG A 26 9.07 -8.19 9.25
CA ARG A 26 8.74 -6.87 8.71
C ARG A 26 7.89 -6.07 9.70
N TRP A 27 7.86 -4.77 9.53
CA TRP A 27 6.92 -3.88 10.22
C TRP A 27 5.46 -4.30 9.98
N ARG A 28 4.65 -4.16 11.03
CA ARG A 28 3.21 -4.46 10.99
C ARG A 28 2.45 -3.41 11.77
N SER A 29 1.23 -3.11 11.31
CA SER A 29 0.32 -2.27 12.09
C SER A 29 -0.19 -3.01 13.33
N ARG A 30 -0.60 -2.25 14.35
CA ARG A 30 -1.30 -2.74 15.55
C ARG A 30 -2.43 -3.70 15.17
N ALA A 31 -3.31 -3.26 14.28
CA ALA A 31 -4.47 -4.06 13.86
C ALA A 31 -4.08 -5.33 13.06
N GLU A 32 -2.97 -5.33 12.32
CA GLU A 32 -2.48 -6.55 11.67
C GLU A 32 -1.97 -7.57 12.69
N LEU A 33 -1.27 -7.12 13.73
CA LEU A 33 -0.80 -7.98 14.83
C LEU A 33 -1.97 -8.57 15.60
N ASP A 34 -2.93 -7.74 16.02
CA ASP A 34 -4.13 -8.19 16.72
C ASP A 34 -4.84 -9.30 15.96
N ARG A 35 -5.17 -9.06 14.67
CA ARG A 35 -5.83 -10.07 13.84
C ARG A 35 -5.03 -11.37 13.71
N ARG A 36 -3.71 -11.30 13.62
CA ARG A 36 -2.85 -12.47 13.48
C ARG A 36 -2.74 -13.28 14.76
N LEU A 37 -2.62 -12.60 15.90
CA LEU A 37 -2.53 -13.26 17.21
C LEU A 37 -3.86 -13.92 17.58
N ARG A 38 -4.99 -13.22 17.38
CA ARG A 38 -6.33 -13.81 17.58
C ARG A 38 -6.58 -15.01 16.67
N ARG A 39 -6.19 -14.95 15.40
CA ARG A 39 -6.27 -16.11 14.49
C ARG A 39 -5.39 -17.28 14.91
N ALA A 40 -4.28 -17.00 15.57
CA ALA A 40 -3.42 -18.01 16.15
C ALA A 40 -4.00 -18.61 17.45
N GLY A 41 -5.15 -18.10 17.93
CA GLY A 41 -5.91 -18.61 19.08
C GLY A 41 -5.40 -18.10 20.42
N PHE A 42 -4.74 -16.93 20.46
CA PHE A 42 -4.43 -16.23 21.70
C PHE A 42 -5.68 -15.51 22.24
N ASP A 43 -5.76 -15.43 23.56
CA ASP A 43 -6.85 -14.72 24.23
C ASP A 43 -6.82 -13.23 23.92
N PRO A 44 -7.99 -12.56 23.77
CA PRO A 44 -8.05 -11.12 23.48
C PRO A 44 -7.34 -10.22 24.49
N GLU A 45 -7.38 -10.56 25.79
CA GLU A 45 -6.72 -9.77 26.84
C GLU A 45 -5.20 -9.95 26.77
N GLU A 46 -4.73 -11.18 26.55
CA GLU A 46 -3.30 -11.47 26.33
C GLU A 46 -2.76 -10.75 25.08
N VAL A 47 -3.55 -10.72 24.01
CA VAL A 47 -3.19 -10.02 22.77
C VAL A 47 -3.10 -8.51 23.01
N GLY A 48 -4.09 -7.92 23.70
CA GLY A 48 -4.11 -6.50 24.05
C GLY A 48 -2.87 -6.10 24.83
N SER A 49 -2.61 -6.79 25.95
CA SER A 49 -1.44 -6.54 26.81
C SER A 49 -0.10 -6.71 26.07
N ALA A 50 0.02 -7.74 25.24
CA ALA A 50 1.23 -7.96 24.45
C ALA A 50 1.49 -6.83 23.44
N ILE A 51 0.45 -6.31 22.81
CA ILE A 51 0.58 -5.21 21.85
C ILE A 51 0.92 -3.90 22.56
N GLU A 52 0.27 -3.58 23.69
CA GLU A 52 0.56 -2.41 24.52
C GLU A 52 2.01 -2.38 25.00
N ASP A 53 2.53 -3.53 25.44
CA ASP A 53 3.94 -3.67 25.80
C ASP A 53 4.87 -3.36 24.63
N LEU A 54 4.53 -3.83 23.43
CA LEU A 54 5.33 -3.62 22.23
C LEU A 54 5.23 -2.18 21.73
N GLU A 55 4.09 -1.51 21.88
CA GLU A 55 3.92 -0.08 21.61
C GLU A 55 4.76 0.75 22.59
N SER A 56 4.70 0.45 23.86
CA SER A 56 5.49 1.11 24.90
C SER A 56 7.01 0.97 24.66
N ALA A 57 7.42 -0.16 24.09
CA ALA A 57 8.81 -0.42 23.70
C ALA A 57 9.19 0.18 22.31
N GLY A 58 8.27 0.87 21.62
CA GLY A 58 8.50 1.44 20.28
C GLY A 58 8.66 0.40 19.16
N LEU A 59 8.29 -0.86 19.42
CA LEU A 59 8.36 -1.96 18.45
C LEU A 59 7.10 -2.04 17.57
N VAL A 60 6.00 -1.46 18.01
CA VAL A 60 4.77 -1.24 17.24
C VAL A 60 4.53 0.26 17.19
N ASP A 61 4.46 0.81 15.98
CA ASP A 61 4.24 2.23 15.72
C ASP A 61 3.49 2.36 14.39
N ASP A 62 2.19 2.64 14.46
CA ASP A 62 1.33 2.76 13.29
C ASP A 62 1.68 3.98 12.43
N ALA A 63 2.21 5.07 13.02
CA ALA A 63 2.66 6.22 12.25
C ALA A 63 3.90 5.89 11.41
N ARG A 64 4.87 5.20 12.00
CA ARG A 64 6.05 4.71 11.27
C ARG A 64 5.65 3.69 10.20
N PHE A 65 4.79 2.74 10.55
CA PHE A 65 4.28 1.75 9.61
C PHE A 65 3.58 2.42 8.42
N ALA A 66 2.76 3.45 8.67
CA ALA A 66 2.04 4.19 7.62
C ALA A 66 3.02 4.91 6.68
N ARG A 67 4.01 5.63 7.22
CA ARG A 67 5.04 6.30 6.40
C ARG A 67 5.80 5.33 5.50
N GLU A 68 6.23 4.18 6.04
CA GLU A 68 6.92 3.15 5.26
C GLU A 68 6.04 2.56 4.14
N LEU A 69 4.74 2.35 4.43
CA LEU A 69 3.79 1.85 3.45
C LEU A 69 3.54 2.88 2.34
N VAL A 70 3.43 4.17 2.69
CA VAL A 70 3.28 5.26 1.72
C VAL A 70 4.51 5.31 0.82
N ALA A 71 5.71 5.36 1.38
CA ALA A 71 6.96 5.38 0.60
C ALA A 71 7.08 4.16 -0.35
N ASP A 72 6.72 2.95 0.13
CA ASP A 72 6.74 1.77 -0.75
C ASP A 72 5.73 1.88 -1.89
N ARG A 73 4.51 2.34 -1.61
CA ARG A 73 3.42 2.35 -2.58
C ARG A 73 3.46 3.54 -3.52
N ALA A 74 3.67 4.75 -2.99
CA ALA A 74 3.71 5.97 -3.78
C ALA A 74 5.00 6.06 -4.60
N ASP A 75 6.15 5.99 -3.96
CA ASP A 75 7.42 6.29 -4.62
C ASP A 75 7.96 5.10 -5.41
N ARG A 76 8.11 3.93 -4.76
CA ARG A 76 8.70 2.77 -5.42
C ARG A 76 7.78 2.10 -6.42
N ARG A 77 6.47 2.06 -6.14
CA ARG A 77 5.48 1.36 -7.00
C ARG A 77 4.64 2.28 -7.86
N LEU A 78 4.78 3.59 -7.71
CA LEU A 78 4.00 4.59 -8.43
C LEU A 78 2.50 4.27 -8.37
N ALA A 79 1.97 4.14 -7.16
CA ALA A 79 0.55 3.96 -6.92
C ALA A 79 -0.14 5.32 -6.73
N GLY A 80 -1.40 5.41 -7.17
CA GLY A 80 -2.24 6.58 -6.92
C GLY A 80 -2.75 6.62 -5.47
N ASP A 81 -3.14 7.79 -5.03
CA ASP A 81 -3.58 8.07 -3.66
C ASP A 81 -4.70 7.14 -3.18
N ARG A 82 -5.65 6.82 -4.06
CA ARG A 82 -6.76 5.91 -3.71
C ARG A 82 -6.27 4.52 -3.33
N ALA A 83 -5.27 3.99 -4.05
CA ALA A 83 -4.70 2.68 -3.75
C ALA A 83 -3.86 2.70 -2.48
N VAL A 84 -3.13 3.79 -2.22
CA VAL A 84 -2.33 3.96 -0.99
C VAL A 84 -3.26 4.04 0.22
N ARG A 85 -4.28 4.92 0.19
CA ARG A 85 -5.28 5.05 1.27
C ARG A 85 -6.04 3.74 1.50
N TYR A 86 -6.41 3.05 0.44
CA TYR A 86 -7.03 1.72 0.57
C TYR A 86 -6.11 0.72 1.29
N ALA A 87 -4.82 0.71 0.95
CA ALA A 87 -3.86 -0.17 1.59
C ALA A 87 -3.66 0.14 3.07
N LEU A 88 -3.62 1.42 3.48
CA LEU A 88 -3.55 1.85 4.87
C LEU A 88 -4.80 1.38 5.65
N ARG A 89 -6.01 1.62 5.12
CA ARG A 89 -7.26 1.13 5.73
C ARG A 89 -7.31 -0.38 5.84
N ALA A 90 -6.91 -1.11 4.81
CA ALA A 90 -6.86 -2.58 4.84
C ALA A 90 -5.90 -3.12 5.91
N LYS A 91 -4.91 -2.32 6.30
CA LYS A 91 -4.00 -2.61 7.41
C LYS A 91 -4.53 -2.17 8.77
N GLY A 92 -5.66 -1.45 8.79
CA GLY A 92 -6.30 -0.97 10.02
C GLY A 92 -5.57 0.22 10.64
N VAL A 93 -4.84 0.99 9.84
CA VAL A 93 -4.27 2.27 10.27
C VAL A 93 -5.42 3.27 10.45
N ALA A 94 -5.40 4.03 11.54
CA ALA A 94 -6.39 5.07 11.83
C ALA A 94 -6.35 6.18 10.76
N GLU A 95 -7.51 6.82 10.49
CA GLU A 95 -7.65 7.76 9.36
C GLU A 95 -6.78 9.01 9.52
N ASP A 96 -6.64 9.53 10.74
CA ASP A 96 -5.77 10.66 11.08
C ASP A 96 -4.29 10.34 10.83
N VAL A 97 -3.84 9.16 11.28
CA VAL A 97 -2.47 8.66 11.05
C VAL A 97 -2.24 8.44 9.55
N ALA A 98 -3.24 7.89 8.85
CA ALA A 98 -3.16 7.69 7.40
C ALA A 98 -3.10 9.03 6.65
N ALA A 99 -3.91 10.03 7.06
CA ALA A 99 -3.90 11.36 6.45
C ALA A 99 -2.53 12.03 6.61
N GLN A 100 -1.96 12.02 7.82
CA GLN A 100 -0.65 12.57 8.09
C GLN A 100 0.46 11.86 7.29
N ALA A 101 0.41 10.54 7.20
CA ALA A 101 1.38 9.80 6.40
C ALA A 101 1.29 10.12 4.90
N MET A 102 0.08 10.38 4.39
CA MET A 102 -0.15 10.74 2.99
C MET A 102 0.43 12.11 2.60
N GLU A 103 0.69 13.01 3.54
CA GLU A 103 1.38 14.29 3.25
C GLU A 103 2.77 14.06 2.65
N ALA A 104 3.42 12.96 2.98
CA ALA A 104 4.71 12.58 2.42
C ALA A 104 4.63 11.84 1.08
N ALA A 105 3.44 11.61 0.52
CA ALA A 105 3.28 10.88 -0.73
C ALA A 105 3.78 11.64 -1.97
N GLY A 106 4.03 12.95 -1.85
CA GLY A 106 4.38 13.81 -2.99
C GLY A 106 3.19 14.07 -3.94
N ASP A 107 3.47 14.64 -5.10
CA ASP A 107 2.44 15.00 -6.08
C ASP A 107 1.91 13.74 -6.80
N GLU A 108 0.60 13.52 -6.74
CA GLU A 108 -0.07 12.42 -7.44
C GLU A 108 0.05 12.54 -8.97
N ALA A 109 0.03 13.75 -9.51
CA ALA A 109 0.13 13.98 -10.96
C ALA A 109 1.53 13.61 -11.48
N GLU A 110 2.58 13.96 -10.76
CA GLU A 110 3.95 13.57 -11.10
C GLU A 110 4.13 12.05 -11.10
N ARG A 111 3.61 11.37 -10.09
CA ARG A 111 3.66 9.90 -10.02
C ARG A 111 2.87 9.23 -11.15
N ALA A 112 1.70 9.78 -11.49
CA ALA A 112 0.88 9.28 -12.59
C ALA A 112 1.61 9.45 -13.93
N LEU A 113 2.21 10.60 -14.16
CA LEU A 113 2.99 10.89 -15.37
C LEU A 113 4.22 9.97 -15.48
N ALA A 114 4.95 9.79 -14.39
CA ALA A 114 6.09 8.86 -14.33
C ALA A 114 5.68 7.42 -14.67
N LEU A 115 4.53 6.96 -14.15
CA LEU A 115 3.98 5.66 -14.50
C LEU A 115 3.57 5.58 -15.98
N ALA A 116 2.87 6.61 -16.47
CA ALA A 116 2.40 6.67 -17.85
C ALA A 116 3.57 6.66 -18.84
N ARG A 117 4.61 7.47 -18.63
CA ARG A 117 5.84 7.48 -19.44
C ARG A 117 6.52 6.12 -19.52
N LYS A 118 6.67 5.42 -18.39
CA LYS A 118 7.25 4.05 -18.36
C LYS A 118 6.47 3.04 -19.20
N ARG A 119 5.22 3.33 -19.54
CA ARG A 119 4.32 2.41 -20.26
C ARG A 119 3.99 2.88 -21.68
N ALA A 120 3.97 4.18 -21.93
CA ALA A 120 3.59 4.78 -23.22
C ALA A 120 4.48 4.27 -24.35
N GLY A 121 5.79 4.24 -24.20
CA GLY A 121 6.72 3.79 -25.22
C GLY A 121 6.50 2.34 -25.71
N ARG A 122 5.93 1.47 -24.85
CA ARG A 122 5.58 0.10 -25.24
C ARG A 122 4.24 -0.01 -25.98
N LEU A 123 3.42 1.03 -25.92
CA LEU A 123 2.09 1.09 -26.53
C LEU A 123 2.08 1.96 -27.80
N ALA A 124 3.12 2.75 -28.01
CA ALA A 124 3.25 3.67 -29.13
C ALA A 124 3.01 3.04 -30.52
N PRO A 125 3.40 1.79 -30.82
CA PRO A 125 3.11 1.15 -32.11
C PRO A 125 1.63 0.82 -32.34
N SER A 126 0.77 0.97 -31.31
CA SER A 126 -0.67 0.68 -31.40
C SER A 126 -1.42 1.88 -31.97
N GLU A 127 -2.63 1.62 -32.51
CA GLU A 127 -3.59 2.69 -32.82
C GLU A 127 -3.72 3.67 -31.65
N PRO A 128 -3.66 5.01 -31.86
CA PRO A 128 -3.60 6.02 -30.81
C PRO A 128 -4.70 5.88 -29.75
N GLU A 129 -5.94 5.65 -30.18
CA GLU A 129 -7.06 5.45 -29.26
C GLU A 129 -6.94 4.16 -28.45
N ALA A 130 -6.46 3.09 -29.06
CA ALA A 130 -6.24 1.81 -28.37
C ALA A 130 -5.10 1.94 -27.34
N ALA A 131 -4.03 2.64 -27.70
CA ALA A 131 -2.93 2.95 -26.80
C ALA A 131 -3.42 3.78 -25.60
N TYR A 132 -4.20 4.83 -25.86
CA TYR A 132 -4.79 5.64 -24.78
C TYR A 132 -5.69 4.82 -23.85
N ARG A 133 -6.64 4.05 -24.37
CA ARG A 133 -7.55 3.23 -23.56
C ARG A 133 -6.79 2.24 -22.68
N ARG A 134 -5.76 1.59 -23.21
CA ARG A 134 -4.94 0.63 -22.47
C ARG A 134 -4.15 1.32 -21.37
N LEU A 135 -3.50 2.43 -21.69
CA LEU A 135 -2.71 3.22 -20.75
C LEU A 135 -3.59 3.78 -19.63
N TYR A 136 -4.71 4.42 -19.98
CA TYR A 136 -5.68 4.96 -19.02
C TYR A 136 -6.20 3.89 -18.06
N GLY A 137 -6.63 2.74 -18.60
CA GLY A 137 -7.09 1.62 -17.77
C GLY A 137 -6.00 1.11 -16.81
N LEU A 138 -4.74 1.12 -17.23
CA LEU A 138 -3.63 0.75 -16.36
C LEU A 138 -3.44 1.76 -15.22
N VAL A 139 -3.41 3.06 -15.54
CA VAL A 139 -3.20 4.14 -14.56
C VAL A 139 -4.35 4.18 -13.54
N VAL A 140 -5.60 4.06 -14.00
CA VAL A 140 -6.77 4.00 -13.10
C VAL A 140 -6.73 2.77 -12.18
N ARG A 141 -6.37 1.60 -12.70
CA ARG A 141 -6.20 0.39 -11.86
C ARG A 141 -5.08 0.51 -10.83
N ARG A 142 -4.13 1.40 -11.03
CA ARG A 142 -3.09 1.74 -10.05
C ARG A 142 -3.57 2.69 -8.96
N GLY A 143 -4.84 3.13 -9.02
CA GLY A 143 -5.50 3.93 -8.00
C GLY A 143 -5.38 5.44 -8.19
N PHE A 144 -4.95 5.89 -9.34
CA PHE A 144 -4.96 7.31 -9.68
C PHE A 144 -6.37 7.84 -9.94
N GLY A 145 -6.61 9.11 -9.60
CA GLY A 145 -7.88 9.77 -9.90
C GLY A 145 -8.13 9.88 -11.41
N PRO A 146 -9.41 9.87 -11.88
CA PRO A 146 -9.72 9.90 -13.30
C PRO A 146 -9.18 11.13 -14.06
N SER A 147 -9.18 12.30 -13.41
CA SER A 147 -8.65 13.54 -14.00
C SER A 147 -7.13 13.47 -14.15
N VAL A 148 -6.44 13.09 -13.09
CA VAL A 148 -4.99 12.90 -13.06
C VAL A 148 -4.57 11.85 -14.09
N ALA A 149 -5.28 10.72 -14.14
CA ALA A 149 -4.99 9.66 -15.11
C ALA A 149 -5.15 10.14 -16.58
N ARG A 150 -6.20 10.91 -16.87
CA ARG A 150 -6.41 11.46 -18.22
C ARG A 150 -5.27 12.36 -18.66
N GLU A 151 -4.88 13.30 -17.81
CA GLU A 151 -3.81 14.25 -18.14
C GLU A 151 -2.47 13.55 -18.31
N ALA A 152 -2.10 12.70 -17.35
CA ALA A 152 -0.87 11.93 -17.42
C ALA A 152 -0.77 11.06 -18.69
N CYS A 153 -1.88 10.41 -19.09
CA CYS A 153 -1.89 9.57 -20.29
C CYS A 153 -1.77 10.39 -21.57
N ARG A 154 -2.47 11.53 -21.68
CA ARG A 154 -2.36 12.42 -22.84
C ARG A 154 -0.95 12.96 -23.00
N GLN A 155 -0.37 13.44 -21.91
CA GLN A 155 0.98 13.98 -21.94
C GLN A 155 2.01 12.90 -22.31
N ALA A 156 1.96 11.73 -21.66
CA ALA A 156 2.92 10.66 -21.92
C ALA A 156 2.84 10.10 -23.36
N LEU A 157 1.64 10.08 -23.96
CA LEU A 157 1.49 9.62 -25.34
C LEU A 157 1.95 10.67 -26.35
N ARG A 158 1.72 11.97 -26.11
CA ARG A 158 2.28 13.05 -26.95
C ARG A 158 3.82 13.01 -26.96
N GLU A 159 4.43 12.78 -25.81
CA GLU A 159 5.88 12.67 -25.69
C GLU A 159 6.46 11.41 -26.37
N ALA A 160 5.69 10.31 -26.36
CA ALA A 160 6.13 9.02 -26.93
C ALA A 160 5.88 8.92 -28.44
N LEU A 161 4.97 9.71 -28.99
CA LEU A 161 4.61 9.82 -30.40
C LEU A 161 4.80 11.29 -30.82
N PRO A 162 6.03 11.78 -31.00
CA PRO A 162 6.21 13.09 -31.61
C PRO A 162 5.50 13.08 -32.96
N GLU A 163 4.72 14.14 -33.24
CA GLU A 163 4.08 14.33 -34.54
C GLU A 163 5.14 14.14 -35.62
N ALA A 164 4.83 13.31 -36.60
CA ALA A 164 5.68 13.22 -37.80
C ALA A 164 5.86 14.64 -38.33
N GLU A 165 7.09 15.14 -38.41
CA GLU A 165 7.41 16.38 -39.07
C GLU A 165 6.76 16.29 -40.46
N GLU A 166 5.85 17.21 -40.81
CA GLU A 166 5.32 17.31 -42.16
C GLU A 166 6.55 17.51 -43.05
N PRO A 167 6.76 16.67 -44.06
CA PRO A 167 7.83 16.95 -45.01
C PRO A 167 7.53 18.24 -45.77
N ASP A 168 8.49 19.19 -45.74
CA ASP A 168 8.52 20.39 -46.56
C ASP A 168 8.31 20.12 -48.05
#